data_3c505dfbc612cdc379a17ef213f7ab39
#
_entry.id   3c505dfbc612cdc379a17ef213f7ab39
#
_cell.length_a   1.000
_cell.length_b   1.000
_cell.length_c   1.000
_cell.angle_alpha   90.00
_cell.angle_beta   90.00
_cell.angle_gamma   90.00
#
_symmetry.space_group_name_H-M   'P 1'
#
loop_
_entity.id
_entity.type
_entity.pdbx_description
1 polymer ?
#
loop_
_entity_poly.entity_id
_entity_poly.type
_entity_poly.pdbx_seq_one_letter_code
_entity_poly.pdbx_strand_id
1 'polypeptide(L)' 'LTPTEKKVLKLMVDGLSYEQIGEKLNKKVGTVKYHTSGIYRKLGVKNRQQAVKRAAQIEWM' A
#
# COMPACT_ATOMS: atom_id res chain seq x y z
N LEU A 1 8.62 -6.91 -1.24
CA LEU A 1 7.88 -6.09 -0.27
C LEU A 1 8.02 -6.68 1.14
N THR A 2 8.11 -5.81 2.14
CA THR A 2 8.08 -6.25 3.54
C THR A 2 6.67 -6.72 3.91
N PRO A 3 6.52 -7.50 4.99
CA PRO A 3 5.17 -7.91 5.44
C PRO A 3 4.24 -6.73 5.70
N THR A 4 4.76 -5.64 6.26
CA THR A 4 3.96 -4.43 6.51
C THR A 4 3.52 -3.79 5.20
N GLU A 5 4.43 -3.69 4.23
CA GLU A 5 4.10 -3.15 2.91
C GLU A 5 3.05 -3.98 2.20
N LYS A 6 3.13 -5.30 2.32
CA LYS A 6 2.11 -6.19 1.74
C LYS A 6 0.74 -5.94 2.35
N LYS A 7 0.68 -5.76 3.66
CA LYS A 7 -0.59 -5.45 4.34
C LYS A 7 -1.16 -4.12 3.88
N VAL A 8 -0.32 -3.09 3.78
CA VAL A 8 -0.75 -1.78 3.32
C VAL A 8 -1.26 -1.88 1.87
N LEU A 9 -0.52 -2.55 1.01
CA LEU A 9 -0.92 -2.70 -0.39
C LEU A 9 -2.25 -3.44 -0.53
N LYS A 10 -2.45 -4.49 0.25
CA LYS A 10 -3.70 -5.23 0.21
C LYS A 10 -4.89 -4.35 0.60
N LEU A 11 -4.73 -3.54 1.63
CA LEU A 11 -5.80 -2.63 2.07
C LEU A 11 -6.05 -1.53 1.03
N MET A 12 -5.01 -1.09 0.33
CA MET A 12 -5.17 -0.15 -0.78
C MET A 12 -5.99 -0.79 -1.91
N VAL A 13 -5.69 -2.03 -2.25
CA VAL A 13 -6.44 -2.77 -3.29
C VAL A 13 -7.90 -2.92 -2.88
N ASP A 14 -8.16 -3.10 -1.59
CA ASP A 14 -9.51 -3.20 -1.04
C ASP A 14 -10.24 -1.86 -1.00
N GLY A 15 -9.57 -0.77 -1.37
CA GLY A 15 -10.21 0.54 -1.47
C GLY A 15 -10.20 1.39 -0.22
N LEU A 16 -9.43 1.03 0.80
CA LEU A 16 -9.38 1.81 2.03
C LEU A 16 -8.57 3.09 1.83
N SER A 17 -8.99 4.16 2.52
CA SER A 17 -8.22 5.40 2.58
C SER A 17 -6.99 5.18 3.48
N TYR A 18 -6.03 6.10 3.40
CA TYR A 18 -4.85 6.04 4.28
C TYR A 18 -5.24 6.10 5.75
N GLU A 19 -6.26 6.89 6.08
CA GLU A 19 -6.76 6.96 7.45
C GLU A 19 -7.33 5.62 7.90
N GLN A 20 -8.12 4.98 7.05
CA GLN A 20 -8.68 3.66 7.35
C GLN A 20 -7.60 2.60 7.47
N ILE A 21 -6.59 2.65 6.62
CA ILE A 21 -5.45 1.74 6.69
C ILE A 21 -4.71 1.93 8.02
N GLY A 22 -4.50 3.18 8.40
CA GLY A 22 -3.85 3.51 9.67
C GLY A 22 -4.62 2.95 10.86
N GLU A 23 -5.94 3.09 10.86
CA GLU A 23 -6.77 2.53 11.91
C GLU A 23 -6.67 1.01 11.97
N LYS A 24 -6.73 0.35 10.81
CA LYS A 24 -6.64 -1.11 10.73
C LYS A 24 -5.32 -1.63 11.26
N LEU A 25 -4.23 -0.95 10.95
CA LEU A 25 -2.89 -1.39 11.30
C LEU A 25 -2.36 -0.72 12.57
N ASN A 26 -3.17 0.12 13.21
CA ASN A 26 -2.79 0.87 14.40
C ASN A 26 -1.53 1.73 14.13
N LYS A 27 -1.57 2.48 13.03
CA LYS A 27 -0.48 3.35 12.60
C LYS A 27 -1.03 4.71 12.24
N LYS A 28 -0.19 5.73 12.34
CA LYS A 28 -0.56 7.09 11.94
C LYS A 28 -0.57 7.20 10.42
N VAL A 29 -1.37 8.15 9.89
CA VAL A 29 -1.47 8.38 8.44
C VAL A 29 -0.10 8.68 7.83
N GLY A 30 0.72 9.48 8.50
CA GLY A 30 2.08 9.76 8.01
C GLY A 30 2.92 8.50 7.85
N THR A 31 2.79 7.56 8.78
CA THR A 31 3.49 6.28 8.70
C THR A 31 2.97 5.45 7.53
N VAL A 32 1.65 5.45 7.30
CA VAL A 32 1.05 4.75 6.16
C VAL A 32 1.59 5.34 4.85
N LYS A 33 1.64 6.67 4.75
CA LYS A 33 2.19 7.33 3.56
C LYS A 33 3.66 6.97 3.33
N TYR A 34 4.43 6.85 4.41
CA TYR A 34 5.81 6.41 4.30
C TYR A 34 5.90 5.01 3.69
N HIS A 35 5.07 4.10 4.13
CA HIS A 35 5.04 2.75 3.58
C HIS A 35 4.57 2.73 2.13
N THR A 36 3.60 3.56 1.75
CA THR A 36 3.15 3.64 0.36
C THR A 36 4.25 4.15 -0.55
N SER A 37 5.04 5.11 -0.10
CA SER A 37 6.20 5.59 -0.88
C SER A 37 7.18 4.45 -1.17
N GLY A 38 7.45 3.61 -0.17
CA GLY A 38 8.30 2.43 -0.35
C GLY A 38 7.72 1.44 -1.34
N ILE A 39 6.41 1.20 -1.24
CA ILE A 39 5.69 0.32 -2.16
C ILE A 39 5.80 0.84 -3.60
N TYR A 40 5.53 2.12 -3.81
CA TYR A 40 5.59 2.73 -5.15
C TYR A 40 6.97 2.56 -5.76
N ARG A 41 8.01 2.81 -4.99
CA ARG A 41 9.39 2.67 -5.46
C ARG A 41 9.70 1.24 -5.84
N LYS A 42 9.29 0.27 -5.02
CA LYS A 42 9.57 -1.14 -5.25
C LYS A 42 8.79 -1.71 -6.42
N LEU A 43 7.58 -1.23 -6.65
CA LEU A 43 6.76 -1.64 -7.78
C LEU A 43 7.05 -0.85 -9.06
N GLY A 44 7.86 0.21 -8.98
CA GLY A 44 8.15 1.04 -10.12
C GLY A 44 6.97 1.86 -10.58
N VAL A 45 6.11 2.30 -9.65
CA VAL A 45 4.90 3.07 -9.96
C VAL A 45 4.98 4.44 -9.29
N LYS A 46 4.11 5.36 -9.73
CA LYS A 46 4.17 6.76 -9.29
C LYS A 46 3.03 7.18 -8.37
N ASN A 47 1.93 6.43 -8.36
CA ASN A 47 0.76 6.81 -7.58
C ASN A 47 -0.05 5.59 -7.17
N ARG A 48 -1.09 5.84 -6.38
CA ARG A 48 -1.93 4.77 -5.83
C ARG A 48 -2.62 3.96 -6.91
N GLN A 49 -3.17 4.61 -7.93
CA GLN A 49 -3.87 3.90 -9.00
C GLN A 49 -2.95 2.92 -9.70
N GLN A 50 -1.73 3.36 -10.01
CA GLN A 50 -0.75 2.49 -10.65
C GLN A 50 -0.33 1.35 -9.72
N ALA A 51 -0.21 1.61 -8.43
CA ALA A 51 0.15 0.58 -7.46
C ALA A 51 -0.93 -0.50 -7.38
N VAL A 52 -2.19 -0.11 -7.31
CA VAL A 52 -3.32 -1.05 -7.26
C VAL A 52 -3.38 -1.87 -8.54
N LYS A 53 -3.21 -1.22 -9.68
CA LYS A 53 -3.21 -1.90 -10.97
C LYS A 53 -2.05 -2.89 -11.08
N ARG A 54 -0.87 -2.47 -10.60
CA ARG A 54 0.30 -3.33 -10.62
C ARG A 54 0.11 -4.55 -9.70
N ALA A 55 -0.48 -4.35 -8.54
CA ALA A 55 -0.76 -5.45 -7.61
C ALA A 55 -1.69 -6.49 -8.22
N ALA A 56 -2.63 -6.07 -9.07
CA ALA A 56 -3.52 -6.99 -9.76
C ALA A 56 -2.81 -7.81 -10.83
N GLN A 57 -1.65 -7.37 -11.30
CA GLN A 57 -0.88 -8.03 -12.36
C GLN A 57 0.15 -9.01 -11.83
N ILE A 58 0.48 -8.96 -10.55
CA ILE A 58 1.52 -9.80 -9.96
C ILE A 58 0.95 -10.62 -8.81
N GLU A 59 1.55 -11.79 -8.59
CA GLU A 59 1.25 -12.59 -7.41
C GLU A 59 2.14 -12.12 -6.28
N TRP A 60 1.58 -11.28 -5.43
CA TRP A 60 2.36 -10.65 -4.36
C TRP A 60 2.08 -11.22 -2.97
N MET A 61 1.21 -12.22 -2.91
CA MET A 61 0.93 -12.94 -1.66
C MET A 61 1.57 -14.31 -1.66
#